data_a31e9ec2fc28b3ca3f04903960af29bb
#
_entry.id   a31e9ec2fc28b3ca3f04903960af29bb
#
_cell.length_a   1.000
_cell.length_b   1.000
_cell.length_c   1.000
_cell.angle_alpha   90.00
_cell.angle_beta   90.00
_cell.angle_gamma   90.00
#
_symmetry.space_group_name_H-M   'P 1'
#
loop_
_entity.id
_entity.type
_entity.pdbx_description
1 polymer ?
#
loop_
_entity_poly.entity_id
_entity_poly.type
_entity_poly.pdbx_seq_one_letter_code
_entity_poly.pdbx_strand_id
1 'polypeptide(L)'
;MEKKYDYLIIGSGLFGSVFAHEVTKAGKKCLVIEKRQHTGGNIHCEKIEDINVHKYGAHIFHTNDKTIWDYVNQFVEFNNYVNSPIAFSKGKIYNLPFNMNTFYQIWGTKTPKEAQDKIKEQVSVYGVKNPKNLEEQALSLVGKDIYDYFIREYTEKQWGRKANELPAFIIKRIPLRFTYDNNYFNDKYQGIPIGGYNKLTDSLLKNIEVLTDTDYFSNKDYFDKISDKKVYTGKLDEYFNYKLGILEYRSLDFKNEILETDNFQGNAVVNYNDASYDYTRIIEHKHFEFGKQKHSVITKEYPQNWDLTKEAFYPINNDENQMLFE
;
A
#
# COMPACT_ATOMS: atom_id res chain seq x y z
N MET A 1 28.76 -29.30 7.26
CA MET A 1 29.11 -27.88 7.50
C MET A 1 28.45 -27.52 8.83
N GLU A 2 29.15 -26.91 9.76
CA GLU A 2 28.59 -26.43 11.01
C GLU A 2 27.63 -25.28 10.72
N LYS A 3 26.44 -25.29 11.33
CA LYS A 3 25.47 -24.23 11.14
C LYS A 3 25.96 -22.96 11.81
N LYS A 4 26.02 -21.86 11.05
CA LYS A 4 26.61 -20.60 11.49
C LYS A 4 25.57 -19.68 12.16
N TYR A 5 24.27 -19.87 11.85
CA TYR A 5 23.15 -19.04 12.32
C TYR A 5 21.99 -19.89 12.83
N ASP A 6 21.27 -19.37 13.86
CA ASP A 6 20.00 -19.94 14.28
C ASP A 6 18.90 -19.68 13.24
N TYR A 7 18.93 -18.50 12.60
CA TYR A 7 17.94 -18.10 11.60
C TYR A 7 18.60 -17.51 10.35
N LEU A 8 18.11 -17.91 9.19
CA LEU A 8 18.25 -17.21 7.91
C LEU A 8 16.94 -16.49 7.61
N ILE A 9 16.99 -15.17 7.42
CA ILE A 9 15.83 -14.35 7.11
C ILE A 9 15.98 -13.86 5.67
N ILE A 10 15.06 -14.27 4.80
CA ILE A 10 15.06 -13.96 3.38
C ILE A 10 14.06 -12.85 3.14
N GLY A 11 14.59 -11.65 2.89
CA GLY A 11 13.89 -10.37 2.76
C GLY A 11 14.05 -9.47 3.96
N SER A 12 14.51 -8.23 3.71
CA SER A 12 14.74 -7.18 4.71
C SER A 12 13.61 -6.14 4.76
N GLY A 13 12.41 -6.49 4.29
CA GLY A 13 11.22 -5.68 4.48
C GLY A 13 10.87 -5.51 5.96
N LEU A 14 9.84 -4.74 6.29
CA LEU A 14 9.50 -4.43 7.69
C LEU A 14 9.33 -5.69 8.54
N PHE A 15 8.65 -6.72 8.03
CA PHE A 15 8.47 -7.99 8.74
C PHE A 15 9.81 -8.67 9.04
N GLY A 16 10.67 -8.83 8.00
CA GLY A 16 11.98 -9.47 8.17
C GLY A 16 12.89 -8.69 9.13
N SER A 17 12.86 -7.36 9.07
CA SER A 17 13.65 -6.49 9.95
C SER A 17 13.20 -6.59 11.41
N VAL A 18 11.89 -6.57 11.68
CA VAL A 18 11.34 -6.76 13.03
C VAL A 18 11.66 -8.15 13.57
N PHE A 19 11.45 -9.20 12.75
CA PHE A 19 11.78 -10.56 13.15
C PHE A 19 13.27 -10.70 13.50
N ALA A 20 14.15 -10.17 12.66
CA ALA A 20 15.60 -10.19 12.90
C ALA A 20 15.97 -9.50 14.21
N HIS A 21 15.39 -8.32 14.47
CA HIS A 21 15.58 -7.58 15.71
C HIS A 21 15.18 -8.42 16.93
N GLU A 22 13.97 -8.97 16.94
CA GLU A 22 13.42 -9.68 18.10
C GLU A 22 14.16 -10.99 18.40
N VAL A 23 14.55 -11.76 17.37
CA VAL A 23 15.32 -12.99 17.60
C VAL A 23 16.75 -12.68 18.07
N THR A 24 17.37 -11.60 17.57
CA THR A 24 18.69 -11.15 18.03
C THR A 24 18.63 -10.67 19.49
N LYS A 25 17.61 -9.92 19.85
CA LYS A 25 17.34 -9.50 21.23
C LYS A 25 17.13 -10.70 22.17
N ALA A 26 16.57 -11.80 21.66
CA ALA A 26 16.43 -13.07 22.38
C ALA A 26 17.74 -13.91 22.41
N GLY A 27 18.87 -13.37 22.01
CA GLY A 27 20.19 -14.01 22.04
C GLY A 27 20.43 -15.00 20.89
N LYS A 28 19.64 -14.94 19.82
CA LYS A 28 19.80 -15.76 18.64
C LYS A 28 20.68 -15.08 17.59
N LYS A 29 21.45 -15.84 16.86
CA LYS A 29 22.27 -15.35 15.77
C LYS A 29 21.49 -15.51 14.44
N CYS A 30 21.31 -14.41 13.71
CA CYS A 30 20.64 -14.45 12.41
C CYS A 30 21.48 -13.80 11.31
N LEU A 31 21.21 -14.20 10.07
CA LEU A 31 21.63 -13.55 8.84
C LEU A 31 20.39 -13.10 8.10
N VAL A 32 20.37 -11.85 7.66
CA VAL A 32 19.35 -11.32 6.74
C VAL A 32 19.95 -11.25 5.34
N ILE A 33 19.25 -11.78 4.34
CA ILE A 33 19.62 -11.61 2.94
C ILE A 33 18.50 -10.87 2.21
N GLU A 34 18.86 -9.98 1.31
CA GLU A 34 17.94 -9.14 0.55
C GLU A 34 18.36 -9.12 -0.93
N LYS A 35 17.42 -9.45 -1.82
CA LYS A 35 17.68 -9.46 -3.26
C LYS A 35 17.94 -8.08 -3.86
N ARG A 36 17.35 -7.03 -3.27
CA ARG A 36 17.54 -5.64 -3.68
C ARG A 36 18.86 -5.10 -3.13
N GLN A 37 19.35 -4.01 -3.71
CA GLN A 37 20.57 -3.32 -3.25
C GLN A 37 20.36 -2.51 -1.97
N HIS A 38 19.18 -2.52 -1.39
CA HIS A 38 18.79 -1.77 -0.21
C HIS A 38 17.90 -2.58 0.71
N THR A 39 17.89 -2.24 1.98
CA THR A 39 16.96 -2.76 2.99
C THR A 39 15.60 -2.06 2.93
N GLY A 40 14.65 -2.50 3.76
CA GLY A 40 13.35 -1.86 3.95
C GLY A 40 12.24 -2.40 3.04
N GLY A 41 12.55 -3.22 2.04
CA GLY A 41 11.53 -3.75 1.14
C GLY A 41 10.70 -2.63 0.50
N ASN A 42 9.37 -2.73 0.57
CA ASN A 42 8.50 -1.74 -0.06
C ASN A 42 8.39 -0.40 0.69
N ILE A 43 8.83 -0.31 1.96
CA ILE A 43 8.87 0.96 2.69
C ILE A 43 10.15 1.76 2.46
N HIS A 44 11.09 1.26 1.63
CA HIS A 44 12.32 1.96 1.34
C HIS A 44 12.07 3.35 0.72
N CYS A 45 12.82 4.34 1.20
CA CYS A 45 12.80 5.71 0.67
C CYS A 45 14.12 6.03 -0.05
N GLU A 46 14.03 6.67 -1.20
CA GLU A 46 15.18 7.31 -1.86
C GLU A 46 15.22 8.80 -1.50
N LYS A 47 16.41 9.34 -1.30
CA LYS A 47 16.56 10.77 -1.06
C LYS A 47 16.81 11.52 -2.37
N ILE A 48 15.83 12.32 -2.82
CA ILE A 48 15.89 13.11 -4.05
C ILE A 48 15.57 14.57 -3.67
N GLU A 49 16.42 15.53 -4.02
CA GLU A 49 16.28 16.97 -3.68
C GLU A 49 15.96 17.20 -2.19
N ASP A 50 16.66 16.48 -1.31
CA ASP A 50 16.42 16.48 0.15
C ASP A 50 15.00 16.07 0.59
N ILE A 51 14.25 15.40 -0.27
CA ILE A 51 12.94 14.83 0.00
C ILE A 51 13.07 13.31 0.12
N ASN A 52 12.46 12.71 1.14
CA ASN A 52 12.34 11.26 1.26
C ASN A 52 11.23 10.76 0.33
N VAL A 53 11.60 10.21 -0.81
CA VAL A 53 10.69 9.67 -1.83
C VAL A 53 10.38 8.21 -1.50
N HIS A 54 9.13 7.88 -1.26
CA HIS A 54 8.68 6.51 -1.05
C HIS A 54 8.75 5.75 -2.38
N LYS A 55 9.81 4.96 -2.56
CA LYS A 55 10.16 4.35 -3.85
C LYS A 55 9.10 3.43 -4.42
N TYR A 56 8.35 2.75 -3.57
CA TYR A 56 7.38 1.72 -3.93
C TYR A 56 5.94 2.11 -3.54
N GLY A 57 5.62 3.39 -3.66
CA GLY A 57 4.32 3.93 -3.32
C GLY A 57 4.23 4.46 -1.89
N ALA A 58 3.16 5.21 -1.63
CA ALA A 58 2.95 5.85 -0.34
C ALA A 58 2.70 4.81 0.76
N HIS A 59 3.49 4.88 1.81
CA HIS A 59 3.32 4.09 3.03
C HIS A 59 3.10 5.04 4.20
N ILE A 60 1.97 4.91 4.88
CA ILE A 60 1.64 5.67 6.09
C ILE A 60 1.45 4.67 7.21
N PHE A 61 2.23 4.80 8.28
CA PHE A 61 2.07 3.94 9.44
C PHE A 61 0.81 4.32 10.21
N HIS A 62 -0.02 3.34 10.56
CA HIS A 62 -1.21 3.57 11.38
C HIS A 62 -1.56 2.31 12.18
N THR A 63 -2.09 2.50 13.39
CA THR A 63 -2.52 1.40 14.28
C THR A 63 -3.46 1.91 15.37
N ASN A 64 -4.33 1.04 15.87
CA ASN A 64 -5.09 1.26 17.11
C ASN A 64 -4.37 0.70 18.34
N ASP A 65 -3.38 -0.16 18.15
CA ASP A 65 -2.64 -0.81 19.22
C ASP A 65 -1.52 0.10 19.74
N LYS A 66 -1.67 0.55 20.97
CA LYS A 66 -0.65 1.37 21.64
C LYS A 66 0.67 0.63 21.81
N THR A 67 0.65 -0.68 21.99
CA THR A 67 1.88 -1.48 22.15
C THR A 67 2.70 -1.46 20.89
N ILE A 68 2.05 -1.58 19.72
CA ILE A 68 2.71 -1.49 18.41
C ILE A 68 3.23 -0.06 18.18
N TRP A 69 2.43 0.96 18.50
CA TRP A 69 2.85 2.36 18.38
C TRP A 69 4.08 2.66 19.25
N ASP A 70 4.05 2.27 20.52
CA ASP A 70 5.17 2.45 21.45
C ASP A 70 6.40 1.66 20.99
N TYR A 71 6.20 0.48 20.41
CA TYR A 71 7.29 -0.35 19.89
C TYR A 71 8.03 0.35 18.73
N VAL A 72 7.33 0.82 17.72
CA VAL A 72 8.00 1.45 16.55
C VAL A 72 8.67 2.78 16.93
N ASN A 73 8.12 3.52 17.91
CA ASN A 73 8.70 4.75 18.41
C ASN A 73 9.98 4.54 19.25
N GLN A 74 10.34 3.31 19.62
CA GLN A 74 11.65 3.01 20.19
C GLN A 74 12.79 3.11 19.16
N PHE A 75 12.49 3.00 17.88
CA PHE A 75 13.48 2.95 16.80
C PHE A 75 13.60 4.27 16.03
N VAL A 76 12.48 4.97 15.88
CA VAL A 76 12.42 6.27 15.20
C VAL A 76 11.20 7.05 15.70
N GLU A 77 11.33 8.36 15.80
CA GLU A 77 10.21 9.25 16.11
C GLU A 77 9.29 9.38 14.89
N PHE A 78 7.98 9.31 15.11
CA PHE A 78 6.97 9.55 14.10
C PHE A 78 6.40 10.97 14.21
N ASN A 79 6.17 11.60 13.07
CA ASN A 79 5.49 12.89 13.03
C ASN A 79 3.97 12.73 13.21
N ASN A 80 3.24 13.84 13.15
CA ASN A 80 1.78 13.88 13.26
C ASN A 80 1.07 13.97 11.91
N TYR A 81 1.64 13.39 10.86
CA TYR A 81 0.99 13.37 9.55
C TYR A 81 -0.34 12.64 9.62
N VAL A 82 -1.39 13.29 9.13
CA VAL A 82 -2.74 12.72 8.99
C VAL A 82 -3.01 12.45 7.52
N ASN A 83 -3.27 11.20 7.16
CA ASN A 83 -3.54 10.84 5.77
C ASN A 83 -4.93 11.31 5.35
N SER A 84 -4.98 12.29 4.47
CA SER A 84 -6.22 12.90 3.94
C SER A 84 -6.15 13.00 2.42
N PRO A 85 -6.17 11.85 1.69
CA PRO A 85 -6.11 11.85 0.24
C PRO A 85 -7.33 12.56 -0.36
N ILE A 86 -7.14 13.07 -1.57
CA ILE A 86 -8.23 13.63 -2.38
C ILE A 86 -8.35 12.85 -3.69
N ALA A 87 -9.49 12.96 -4.36
CA ALA A 87 -9.73 12.38 -5.66
C ALA A 87 -9.98 13.45 -6.71
N PHE A 88 -9.35 13.30 -7.87
CA PHE A 88 -9.70 14.02 -9.08
C PHE A 88 -10.60 13.12 -9.93
N SER A 89 -11.81 13.60 -10.23
CA SER A 89 -12.81 12.88 -11.01
C SER A 89 -13.70 13.85 -11.77
N LYS A 90 -13.91 13.60 -13.07
CA LYS A 90 -14.75 14.40 -13.96
C LYS A 90 -14.45 15.91 -13.89
N GLY A 91 -13.15 16.24 -13.85
CA GLY A 91 -12.67 17.63 -13.82
C GLY A 91 -12.84 18.36 -12.48
N LYS A 92 -13.13 17.66 -11.37
CA LYS A 92 -13.32 18.24 -10.04
C LYS A 92 -12.51 17.49 -9.00
N ILE A 93 -12.22 18.19 -7.90
CA ILE A 93 -11.59 17.63 -6.70
C ILE A 93 -12.66 17.25 -5.67
N TYR A 94 -12.46 16.08 -5.05
CA TYR A 94 -13.32 15.53 -4.01
C TYR A 94 -12.52 15.07 -2.81
N ASN A 95 -13.08 15.20 -1.63
CA ASN A 95 -12.48 14.66 -0.41
C ASN A 95 -12.66 13.14 -0.34
N LEU A 96 -11.65 12.49 0.26
CA LEU A 96 -11.69 11.09 0.67
C LEU A 96 -11.33 10.98 2.16
N PRO A 97 -11.78 9.94 2.86
CA PRO A 97 -12.72 8.89 2.45
C PRO A 97 -14.10 9.46 2.15
N PHE A 98 -15.05 8.64 1.63
CA PHE A 98 -16.41 9.09 1.37
C PHE A 98 -17.07 9.57 2.67
N ASN A 99 -17.16 10.88 2.82
CA ASN A 99 -17.64 11.56 4.02
C ASN A 99 -18.61 12.70 3.67
N MET A 100 -19.04 13.47 4.64
CA MET A 100 -19.98 14.56 4.41
C MET A 100 -19.45 15.63 3.45
N ASN A 101 -18.12 15.87 3.37
CA ASN A 101 -17.54 16.75 2.37
C ASN A 101 -17.75 16.17 0.97
N THR A 102 -17.46 14.87 0.76
CA THR A 102 -17.68 14.17 -0.51
C THR A 102 -19.15 14.23 -0.93
N PHE A 103 -20.07 13.95 0.00
CA PHE A 103 -21.52 13.96 -0.28
C PHE A 103 -22.04 15.36 -0.60
N TYR A 104 -21.52 16.39 0.08
CA TYR A 104 -21.81 17.77 -0.27
C TYR A 104 -21.29 18.13 -1.68
N GLN A 105 -20.08 17.73 -2.01
CA GLN A 105 -19.44 17.99 -3.32
C GLN A 105 -20.18 17.31 -4.47
N ILE A 106 -20.77 16.12 -4.26
CA ILE A 106 -21.53 15.39 -5.29
C ILE A 106 -22.98 15.88 -5.37
N TRP A 107 -23.66 15.99 -4.21
CA TRP A 107 -25.13 16.14 -4.12
C TRP A 107 -25.58 17.44 -3.48
N GLY A 108 -24.69 18.22 -2.87
CA GLY A 108 -25.06 19.40 -2.10
C GLY A 108 -25.73 19.08 -0.76
N THR A 109 -25.69 17.84 -0.29
CA THR A 109 -26.30 17.40 0.97
C THR A 109 -25.59 18.02 2.17
N LYS A 110 -26.34 18.56 3.12
CA LYS A 110 -25.80 19.30 4.27
C LYS A 110 -25.85 18.52 5.57
N THR A 111 -26.73 17.53 5.64
CA THR A 111 -26.95 16.73 6.85
C THR A 111 -26.69 15.24 6.59
N PRO A 112 -26.29 14.49 7.64
CA PRO A 112 -26.16 13.03 7.55
C PRO A 112 -27.42 12.34 7.03
N LYS A 113 -28.60 12.83 7.44
CA LYS A 113 -29.88 12.26 7.00
C LYS A 113 -30.09 12.40 5.50
N GLU A 114 -29.84 13.59 4.93
CA GLU A 114 -29.96 13.82 3.48
C GLU A 114 -29.01 12.92 2.69
N ALA A 115 -27.75 12.78 3.13
CA ALA A 115 -26.77 11.92 2.49
C ALA A 115 -27.17 10.43 2.56
N GLN A 116 -27.65 9.97 3.72
CA GLN A 116 -28.16 8.61 3.90
C GLN A 116 -29.37 8.30 3.02
N ASP A 117 -30.30 9.23 2.94
CA ASP A 117 -31.51 9.08 2.13
C ASP A 117 -31.14 9.03 0.63
N LYS A 118 -30.16 9.85 0.20
CA LYS A 118 -29.68 9.84 -1.19
C LYS A 118 -29.01 8.51 -1.55
N ILE A 119 -28.19 7.97 -0.66
CA ILE A 119 -27.58 6.65 -0.86
C ILE A 119 -28.65 5.56 -0.91
N LYS A 120 -29.62 5.57 0.01
CA LYS A 120 -30.72 4.59 0.03
C LYS A 120 -31.57 4.64 -1.24
N GLU A 121 -31.89 5.85 -1.72
CA GLU A 121 -32.59 6.04 -2.99
C GLU A 121 -31.86 5.31 -4.13
N GLN A 122 -30.56 5.58 -4.30
CA GLN A 122 -29.78 4.99 -5.37
C GLN A 122 -29.60 3.48 -5.23
N VAL A 123 -29.32 3.01 -4.02
CA VAL A 123 -29.22 1.58 -3.73
C VAL A 123 -30.54 0.87 -4.01
N SER A 124 -31.70 1.49 -3.73
CA SER A 124 -33.00 0.89 -4.04
C SER A 124 -33.27 0.74 -5.54
N VAL A 125 -32.68 1.62 -6.35
CA VAL A 125 -32.84 1.60 -7.83
C VAL A 125 -31.83 0.68 -8.51
N TYR A 126 -30.56 0.71 -8.07
CA TYR A 126 -29.44 0.08 -8.76
C TYR A 126 -28.85 -1.12 -8.03
N GLY A 127 -29.10 -1.27 -6.72
CA GLY A 127 -28.58 -2.36 -5.92
C GLY A 127 -29.27 -3.70 -6.21
N VAL A 128 -28.51 -4.79 -6.09
CA VAL A 128 -28.97 -6.16 -6.21
C VAL A 128 -28.83 -6.92 -4.90
N LYS A 129 -29.75 -7.89 -4.63
CA LYS A 129 -29.73 -8.64 -3.35
C LYS A 129 -28.51 -9.55 -3.18
N ASN A 130 -28.03 -10.15 -4.26
CA ASN A 130 -26.93 -11.10 -4.26
C ASN A 130 -25.92 -10.69 -5.35
N PRO A 131 -25.04 -9.73 -5.07
CA PRO A 131 -24.08 -9.24 -6.05
C PRO A 131 -23.07 -10.34 -6.41
N LYS A 132 -22.85 -10.53 -7.72
CA LYS A 132 -21.96 -11.56 -8.28
C LYS A 132 -20.59 -11.00 -8.68
N ASN A 133 -20.50 -9.71 -8.88
CA ASN A 133 -19.32 -9.02 -9.34
C ASN A 133 -19.12 -7.69 -8.59
N LEU A 134 -17.98 -7.05 -8.82
CA LEU A 134 -17.61 -5.81 -8.13
C LEU A 134 -18.58 -4.66 -8.43
N GLU A 135 -19.06 -4.52 -9.67
CA GLU A 135 -20.04 -3.49 -10.05
C GLU A 135 -21.33 -3.63 -9.25
N GLU A 136 -21.94 -4.81 -9.27
CA GLU A 136 -23.16 -5.11 -8.51
C GLU A 136 -22.97 -4.87 -7.00
N GLN A 137 -21.82 -5.29 -6.48
CA GLN A 137 -21.46 -5.08 -5.07
C GLN A 137 -21.35 -3.59 -4.73
N ALA A 138 -20.65 -2.80 -5.54
CA ALA A 138 -20.49 -1.37 -5.33
C ALA A 138 -21.84 -0.64 -5.41
N LEU A 139 -22.66 -0.93 -6.44
CA LEU A 139 -23.98 -0.35 -6.59
C LEU A 139 -24.89 -0.65 -5.39
N SER A 140 -24.77 -1.86 -4.82
CA SER A 140 -25.52 -2.28 -3.64
C SER A 140 -25.04 -1.64 -2.33
N LEU A 141 -23.80 -1.18 -2.26
CA LEU A 141 -23.21 -0.53 -1.08
C LEU A 141 -23.40 0.98 -1.08
N VAL A 142 -23.17 1.65 -2.22
CA VAL A 142 -23.02 3.11 -2.28
C VAL A 142 -23.86 3.79 -3.35
N GLY A 143 -24.53 3.02 -4.23
CA GLY A 143 -25.32 3.53 -5.33
C GLY A 143 -24.49 3.97 -6.54
N LYS A 144 -25.20 4.49 -7.55
CA LYS A 144 -24.64 4.74 -8.88
C LYS A 144 -23.63 5.90 -8.91
N ASP A 145 -23.94 7.01 -8.26
CA ASP A 145 -23.09 8.21 -8.37
C ASP A 145 -21.71 7.98 -7.77
N ILE A 146 -21.62 7.44 -6.56
CA ILE A 146 -20.32 7.12 -5.93
C ILE A 146 -19.57 6.07 -6.76
N TYR A 147 -20.27 5.06 -7.28
CA TYR A 147 -19.69 4.07 -8.18
C TYR A 147 -19.08 4.72 -9.42
N ASP A 148 -19.86 5.55 -10.16
CA ASP A 148 -19.42 6.19 -11.40
C ASP A 148 -18.33 7.26 -11.21
N TYR A 149 -18.30 7.96 -10.06
CA TYR A 149 -17.31 9.00 -9.81
C TYR A 149 -15.99 8.43 -9.30
N PHE A 150 -16.03 7.37 -8.48
CA PHE A 150 -14.83 7.03 -7.71
C PHE A 150 -14.38 5.57 -7.84
N ILE A 151 -15.26 4.65 -8.22
CA ILE A 151 -14.97 3.23 -8.11
C ILE A 151 -14.71 2.62 -9.49
N ARG A 152 -15.63 2.78 -10.43
CA ARG A 152 -15.60 2.08 -11.70
C ARG A 152 -14.25 2.24 -12.44
N GLU A 153 -13.98 3.42 -12.95
CA GLU A 153 -12.81 3.64 -13.81
C GLU A 153 -11.49 3.50 -13.05
N TYR A 154 -11.45 3.91 -11.77
CA TYR A 154 -10.28 3.71 -10.92
C TYR A 154 -9.96 2.23 -10.74
N THR A 155 -10.97 1.43 -10.43
CA THR A 155 -10.81 -0.01 -10.21
C THR A 155 -10.49 -0.75 -11.50
N GLU A 156 -11.20 -0.43 -12.60
CA GLU A 156 -10.89 -1.00 -13.92
C GLU A 156 -9.46 -0.71 -14.35
N LYS A 157 -8.96 0.49 -14.11
CA LYS A 157 -7.57 0.89 -14.36
C LYS A 157 -6.59 0.10 -13.49
N GLN A 158 -6.86 0.03 -12.17
CA GLN A 158 -5.99 -0.67 -11.22
C GLN A 158 -5.90 -2.18 -11.52
N TRP A 159 -7.01 -2.81 -11.88
CA TRP A 159 -7.08 -4.25 -12.11
C TRP A 159 -6.89 -4.65 -13.57
N GLY A 160 -6.98 -3.71 -14.52
CA GLY A 160 -6.87 -3.97 -15.95
C GLY A 160 -8.03 -4.81 -16.52
N ARG A 161 -9.17 -4.88 -15.82
CA ARG A 161 -10.39 -5.65 -16.16
C ARG A 161 -11.61 -4.79 -15.89
N LYS A 162 -12.72 -5.11 -16.55
CA LYS A 162 -14.00 -4.42 -16.31
C LYS A 162 -14.54 -4.74 -14.90
N ALA A 163 -15.22 -3.78 -14.28
CA ALA A 163 -15.75 -3.94 -12.94
C ALA A 163 -16.75 -5.12 -12.81
N ASN A 164 -17.52 -5.39 -13.86
CA ASN A 164 -18.43 -6.53 -13.92
C ASN A 164 -17.75 -7.90 -14.15
N GLU A 165 -16.46 -7.92 -14.47
CA GLU A 165 -15.63 -9.13 -14.59
C GLU A 165 -14.83 -9.42 -13.31
N LEU A 166 -14.79 -8.47 -12.39
CA LEU A 166 -14.06 -8.58 -11.12
C LEU A 166 -14.96 -9.19 -10.03
N PRO A 167 -14.42 -10.06 -9.17
CA PRO A 167 -15.19 -10.66 -8.08
C PRO A 167 -15.75 -9.63 -7.09
N ALA A 168 -16.96 -9.87 -6.58
CA ALA A 168 -17.63 -8.99 -5.63
C ALA A 168 -16.82 -8.78 -4.33
N PHE A 169 -16.08 -9.79 -3.88
CA PHE A 169 -15.33 -9.74 -2.62
C PHE A 169 -14.14 -8.74 -2.62
N ILE A 170 -13.69 -8.26 -3.78
CA ILE A 170 -12.68 -7.20 -3.87
C ILE A 170 -13.16 -5.95 -3.09
N ILE A 171 -14.46 -5.68 -3.12
CA ILE A 171 -15.09 -4.63 -2.33
C ILE A 171 -16.07 -5.26 -1.32
N LYS A 172 -15.55 -5.79 -0.22
CA LYS A 172 -16.42 -6.36 0.84
C LYS A 172 -17.25 -5.28 1.54
N ARG A 173 -16.68 -4.10 1.70
CA ARG A 173 -17.32 -2.91 2.30
C ARG A 173 -16.67 -1.64 1.76
N ILE A 174 -17.45 -0.60 1.62
CA ILE A 174 -16.95 0.75 1.34
C ILE A 174 -17.29 1.59 2.58
N PRO A 175 -16.30 2.12 3.30
CA PRO A 175 -16.56 2.91 4.47
C PRO A 175 -17.23 4.24 4.08
N LEU A 176 -18.45 4.42 4.53
CA LEU A 176 -19.19 5.67 4.41
C LEU A 176 -19.18 6.36 5.78
N ARG A 177 -18.77 7.62 5.84
CA ARG A 177 -18.70 8.40 7.06
C ARG A 177 -19.67 9.57 7.01
N PHE A 178 -20.59 9.62 7.98
CA PHE A 178 -21.55 10.71 8.07
C PHE A 178 -21.07 11.82 9.02
N THR A 179 -19.78 12.14 8.90
CA THR A 179 -19.05 13.23 9.58
C THR A 179 -18.24 14.00 8.57
N TYR A 180 -17.73 15.19 8.91
CA TYR A 180 -16.85 16.00 8.06
C TYR A 180 -15.36 15.69 8.26
N ASP A 181 -15.02 14.52 8.82
CA ASP A 181 -13.66 14.10 9.07
C ASP A 181 -13.00 13.55 7.78
N ASN A 182 -11.92 14.18 7.35
CA ASN A 182 -11.13 13.80 6.18
C ASN A 182 -9.98 12.83 6.51
N ASN A 183 -9.79 12.45 7.78
CA ASN A 183 -8.79 11.45 8.11
C ASN A 183 -9.15 10.11 7.46
N TYR A 184 -8.28 9.59 6.60
CA TYR A 184 -8.53 8.35 5.86
C TYR A 184 -8.63 7.12 6.78
N PHE A 185 -7.80 7.07 7.81
CA PHE A 185 -7.78 5.98 8.77
C PHE A 185 -8.72 6.25 9.95
N ASN A 186 -9.25 5.18 10.56
CA ASN A 186 -9.99 5.25 11.82
C ASN A 186 -9.07 5.02 13.04
N ASP A 187 -7.77 4.79 12.78
CA ASP A 187 -6.83 4.40 13.81
C ASP A 187 -6.40 5.60 14.66
N LYS A 188 -6.14 5.31 15.92
CA LYS A 188 -5.75 6.30 16.94
C LYS A 188 -4.39 6.93 16.66
N TYR A 189 -3.47 6.13 16.15
CA TYR A 189 -2.09 6.49 15.92
C TYR A 189 -1.80 6.38 14.43
N GLN A 190 -1.19 7.42 13.89
CA GLN A 190 -0.69 7.42 12.51
C GLN A 190 0.43 8.46 12.38
N GLY A 191 1.29 8.27 11.39
CA GLY A 191 2.38 9.19 11.12
C GLY A 191 3.38 8.63 10.13
N ILE A 192 4.39 9.45 9.85
CA ILE A 192 5.54 9.11 9.02
C ILE A 192 6.79 9.18 9.89
N PRO A 193 7.74 8.25 9.78
CA PRO A 193 9.02 8.33 10.48
C PRO A 193 9.78 9.61 10.09
N ILE A 194 10.20 10.41 11.05
CA ILE A 194 10.95 11.64 10.81
C ILE A 194 12.32 11.30 10.18
N GLY A 195 12.52 11.73 8.94
CA GLY A 195 13.70 11.44 8.14
C GLY A 195 13.62 10.14 7.36
N GLY A 196 12.40 9.63 7.14
CA GLY A 196 12.08 8.51 6.25
C GLY A 196 12.12 7.14 6.91
N TYR A 197 11.48 6.17 6.27
CA TYR A 197 11.39 4.79 6.76
C TYR A 197 12.73 4.06 6.85
N ASN A 198 13.75 4.49 6.11
CA ASN A 198 15.08 3.86 6.19
C ASN A 198 15.64 3.93 7.61
N LYS A 199 15.40 5.03 8.35
CA LYS A 199 15.82 5.13 9.75
C LYS A 199 15.21 4.06 10.65
N LEU A 200 13.95 3.69 10.41
CA LEU A 200 13.29 2.61 11.13
C LEU A 200 13.97 1.27 10.86
N THR A 201 14.18 0.94 9.58
CA THR A 201 14.79 -0.33 9.20
C THR A 201 16.25 -0.41 9.60
N ASP A 202 17.02 0.68 9.48
CA ASP A 202 18.42 0.74 9.91
C ASP A 202 18.55 0.55 11.44
N SER A 203 17.63 1.12 12.20
CA SER A 203 17.59 0.95 13.66
C SER A 203 17.23 -0.49 14.06
N LEU A 204 16.26 -1.11 13.38
CA LEU A 204 15.87 -2.50 13.61
C LEU A 204 16.98 -3.49 13.25
N LEU A 205 17.74 -3.22 12.18
CA LEU A 205 18.82 -4.08 11.70
C LEU A 205 20.19 -3.75 12.30
N LYS A 206 20.25 -2.81 13.23
CA LYS A 206 21.50 -2.42 13.87
C LYS A 206 22.20 -3.61 14.53
N ASN A 207 23.48 -3.81 14.22
CA ASN A 207 24.32 -4.92 14.69
C ASN A 207 23.87 -6.31 14.22
N ILE A 208 23.03 -6.40 13.20
CA ILE A 208 22.63 -7.64 12.54
C ILE A 208 23.36 -7.76 11.22
N GLU A 209 23.86 -8.94 10.90
CA GLU A 209 24.52 -9.22 9.61
C GLU A 209 23.47 -9.21 8.49
N VAL A 210 23.64 -8.29 7.51
CA VAL A 210 22.74 -8.13 6.36
C VAL A 210 23.56 -8.19 5.08
N LEU A 211 23.11 -9.00 4.12
CA LEU A 211 23.66 -9.06 2.77
C LEU A 211 22.60 -8.58 1.78
N THR A 212 22.79 -7.40 1.23
CA THR A 212 21.99 -6.88 0.11
C THR A 212 22.52 -7.41 -1.22
N ASP A 213 21.79 -7.18 -2.33
CA ASP A 213 22.12 -7.70 -3.67
C ASP A 213 22.35 -9.22 -3.67
N THR A 214 21.61 -9.93 -2.82
CA THR A 214 21.79 -11.35 -2.55
C THR A 214 20.47 -12.10 -2.71
N ASP A 215 20.32 -12.79 -3.84
CA ASP A 215 19.14 -13.62 -4.11
C ASP A 215 19.34 -15.01 -3.46
N TYR A 216 18.36 -15.42 -2.66
CA TYR A 216 18.32 -16.72 -2.01
C TYR A 216 18.43 -17.88 -3.01
N PHE A 217 17.75 -17.77 -4.15
CA PHE A 217 17.71 -18.83 -5.15
C PHE A 217 18.99 -18.96 -5.96
N SER A 218 19.82 -17.93 -6.02
CA SER A 218 21.12 -17.97 -6.71
C SER A 218 22.10 -18.98 -6.08
N ASN A 219 21.96 -19.24 -4.77
CA ASN A 219 22.80 -20.21 -4.03
C ASN A 219 22.01 -20.90 -2.90
N LYS A 220 20.84 -21.41 -3.25
CA LYS A 220 19.88 -22.01 -2.31
C LYS A 220 20.51 -23.11 -1.45
N ASP A 221 21.31 -23.99 -2.06
CA ASP A 221 21.95 -25.12 -1.36
C ASP A 221 22.93 -24.68 -0.27
N TYR A 222 23.60 -23.58 -0.46
CA TYR A 222 24.45 -22.97 0.55
C TYR A 222 23.62 -22.37 1.66
N PHE A 223 22.64 -21.53 1.33
CA PHE A 223 21.80 -20.85 2.31
C PHE A 223 20.98 -21.83 3.16
N ASP A 224 20.55 -22.95 2.57
CA ASP A 224 19.82 -24.00 3.29
C ASP A 224 20.67 -24.71 4.37
N LYS A 225 21.99 -24.68 4.23
CA LYS A 225 22.92 -25.39 5.13
C LYS A 225 23.47 -24.54 6.26
N ILE A 226 23.43 -23.21 6.15
CA ILE A 226 24.10 -22.31 7.11
C ILE A 226 23.27 -21.95 8.32
N SER A 227 21.96 -22.28 8.36
CA SER A 227 21.05 -21.94 9.45
C SER A 227 20.22 -23.14 9.91
N ASP A 228 19.70 -23.04 11.16
CA ASP A 228 18.76 -24.04 11.68
C ASP A 228 17.34 -23.83 11.14
N LYS A 229 16.92 -22.58 11.02
CA LYS A 229 15.57 -22.20 10.60
C LYS A 229 15.63 -21.11 9.54
N LYS A 230 14.62 -21.09 8.68
CA LYS A 230 14.44 -20.08 7.64
C LYS A 230 13.13 -19.32 7.84
N VAL A 231 13.18 -18.01 7.62
CA VAL A 231 12.02 -17.12 7.53
C VAL A 231 12.03 -16.54 6.14
N TYR A 232 11.09 -16.96 5.32
CA TYR A 232 10.98 -16.53 3.94
C TYR A 232 9.83 -15.51 3.80
N THR A 233 10.14 -14.34 3.28
CA THR A 233 9.17 -13.23 3.09
C THR A 233 8.88 -12.91 1.63
N GLY A 234 9.39 -13.73 0.71
CA GLY A 234 9.15 -13.60 -0.73
C GLY A 234 7.84 -14.27 -1.18
N LYS A 235 7.69 -14.45 -2.49
CA LYS A 235 6.52 -15.10 -3.09
C LYS A 235 6.47 -16.59 -2.74
N LEU A 236 5.31 -17.06 -2.28
CA LEU A 236 5.13 -18.43 -1.84
C LEU A 236 5.34 -19.45 -2.97
N ASP A 237 4.77 -19.20 -4.12
CA ASP A 237 4.90 -20.04 -5.32
C ASP A 237 6.34 -20.15 -5.80
N GLU A 238 7.11 -19.07 -5.74
CA GLU A 238 8.54 -19.07 -6.07
C GLU A 238 9.36 -19.95 -5.11
N TYR A 239 9.03 -19.90 -3.80
CA TYR A 239 9.70 -20.76 -2.81
C TYR A 239 9.56 -22.26 -3.13
N PHE A 240 8.39 -22.66 -3.63
CA PHE A 240 8.10 -24.02 -4.06
C PHE A 240 8.44 -24.29 -5.52
N ASN A 241 9.19 -23.38 -6.18
CA ASN A 241 9.60 -23.49 -7.57
C ASN A 241 8.41 -23.69 -8.53
N TYR A 242 7.31 -23.00 -8.24
CA TYR A 242 6.07 -23.00 -9.04
C TYR A 242 5.45 -24.38 -9.29
N LYS A 243 5.73 -25.37 -8.43
CA LYS A 243 5.29 -26.77 -8.61
C LYS A 243 3.78 -26.96 -8.70
N LEU A 244 3.01 -26.10 -8.05
CA LEU A 244 1.54 -26.14 -8.06
C LEU A 244 0.94 -25.13 -9.04
N GLY A 245 1.76 -24.30 -9.66
CA GLY A 245 1.34 -23.22 -10.56
C GLY A 245 1.90 -21.88 -10.11
N ILE A 246 1.60 -20.85 -10.89
CA ILE A 246 2.02 -19.47 -10.65
C ILE A 246 0.83 -18.70 -10.08
N LEU A 247 0.99 -18.08 -8.93
CA LEU A 247 0.01 -17.16 -8.37
C LEU A 247 -0.01 -15.86 -9.18
N GLU A 248 -1.18 -15.33 -9.44
CA GLU A 248 -1.33 -14.07 -10.17
C GLU A 248 -1.17 -12.86 -9.24
N TYR A 249 -0.53 -11.82 -9.79
CA TYR A 249 -0.32 -10.55 -9.11
C TYR A 249 -0.68 -9.37 -10.02
N ARG A 250 -0.78 -8.19 -9.44
CA ARG A 250 -0.68 -6.91 -10.15
C ARG A 250 0.66 -6.28 -9.86
N SER A 251 1.18 -5.60 -10.86
CA SER A 251 2.41 -4.81 -10.76
C SER A 251 2.11 -3.31 -10.83
N LEU A 252 3.09 -2.51 -10.44
CA LEU A 252 3.07 -1.05 -10.55
C LEU A 252 4.38 -0.57 -11.17
N ASP A 253 4.29 0.48 -11.97
CA ASP A 253 5.43 1.28 -12.40
C ASP A 253 5.35 2.65 -11.73
N PHE A 254 6.47 3.12 -11.17
CA PHE A 254 6.56 4.38 -10.44
C PHE A 254 7.47 5.34 -11.21
N LYS A 255 6.91 6.45 -11.70
CA LYS A 255 7.67 7.46 -12.45
C LYS A 255 7.84 8.72 -11.61
N ASN A 256 9.08 9.00 -11.24
CA ASN A 256 9.44 10.19 -10.48
C ASN A 256 9.69 11.36 -11.42
N GLU A 257 9.21 12.54 -11.03
CA GLU A 257 9.47 13.82 -11.72
C GLU A 257 9.89 14.85 -10.68
N ILE A 258 10.97 15.58 -10.96
CA ILE A 258 11.41 16.74 -10.17
C ILE A 258 10.79 17.98 -10.78
N LEU A 259 10.11 18.78 -9.98
CA LEU A 259 9.39 19.96 -10.44
C LEU A 259 9.97 21.22 -9.79
N GLU A 260 10.14 22.26 -10.60
CA GLU A 260 10.59 23.61 -10.19
C GLU A 260 9.45 24.39 -9.48
N THR A 261 8.83 23.76 -8.52
CA THR A 261 7.78 24.37 -7.68
C THR A 261 7.87 23.81 -6.26
N ASP A 262 7.55 24.65 -5.29
CA ASP A 262 7.53 24.28 -3.88
C ASP A 262 6.25 23.56 -3.45
N ASN A 263 5.20 23.60 -4.30
CA ASN A 263 3.92 22.94 -4.03
C ASN A 263 3.18 22.69 -5.35
N PHE A 264 3.09 21.44 -5.76
CA PHE A 264 2.49 21.06 -7.04
C PHE A 264 0.99 20.84 -6.95
N GLN A 265 0.55 20.04 -5.98
CA GLN A 265 -0.86 19.62 -5.87
C GLN A 265 -1.50 19.94 -4.52
N GLY A 266 -0.75 20.50 -3.56
CA GLY A 266 -1.27 20.93 -2.27
C GLY A 266 -1.66 19.80 -1.32
N ASN A 267 -1.35 18.55 -1.67
CA ASN A 267 -1.64 17.37 -0.85
C ASN A 267 -0.63 16.25 -1.15
N ALA A 268 -0.38 15.37 -0.18
CA ALA A 268 0.54 14.26 -0.38
C ALA A 268 0.05 13.27 -1.45
N VAL A 269 -1.24 12.97 -1.48
CA VAL A 269 -1.81 11.96 -2.38
C VAL A 269 -3.08 12.46 -3.06
N VAL A 270 -3.06 12.46 -4.39
CA VAL A 270 -4.23 12.71 -5.24
C VAL A 270 -4.51 11.48 -6.09
N ASN A 271 -5.69 10.89 -5.92
CA ASN A 271 -6.16 9.79 -6.76
C ASN A 271 -6.80 10.35 -8.04
N TYR A 272 -6.40 9.82 -9.20
CA TYR A 272 -6.95 10.15 -10.50
C TYR A 272 -7.92 9.07 -10.94
N ASN A 273 -9.20 9.35 -10.82
CA ASN A 273 -10.24 8.33 -10.98
C ASN A 273 -10.66 8.14 -12.44
N ASP A 274 -10.47 9.14 -13.29
CA ASP A 274 -10.92 9.09 -14.70
C ASP A 274 -10.02 8.19 -15.56
N ALA A 275 -10.60 7.50 -16.52
CA ALA A 275 -9.89 6.64 -17.49
C ALA A 275 -9.02 7.45 -18.49
N SER A 276 -9.18 8.77 -18.55
CA SER A 276 -8.32 9.67 -19.36
C SER A 276 -6.87 9.77 -18.86
N TYR A 277 -6.61 9.30 -17.65
CA TYR A 277 -5.27 9.22 -17.06
C TYR A 277 -4.84 7.77 -16.90
N ASP A 278 -3.64 7.42 -17.39
CA ASP A 278 -3.10 6.04 -17.32
C ASP A 278 -2.59 5.68 -15.92
N TYR A 279 -2.34 6.67 -15.08
CA TYR A 279 -1.94 6.49 -13.67
C TYR A 279 -3.14 6.56 -12.73
N THR A 280 -3.02 5.89 -11.59
CA THR A 280 -4.07 5.85 -10.55
C THR A 280 -3.93 6.97 -9.53
N ARG A 281 -2.71 7.44 -9.28
CA ARG A 281 -2.45 8.53 -8.33
C ARG A 281 -1.16 9.28 -8.63
N ILE A 282 -1.08 10.48 -8.08
CA ILE A 282 0.15 11.24 -7.95
C ILE A 282 0.45 11.40 -6.46
N ILE A 283 1.70 11.11 -6.09
CA ILE A 283 2.22 11.31 -4.74
C ILE A 283 3.19 12.49 -4.79
N GLU A 284 2.96 13.52 -3.98
CA GLU A 284 3.90 14.61 -3.74
C GLU A 284 4.55 14.42 -2.37
N HIS A 285 5.75 13.86 -2.38
CA HIS A 285 6.37 13.24 -1.20
C HIS A 285 6.71 14.19 -0.07
N LYS A 286 7.06 15.46 -0.36
CA LYS A 286 7.44 16.43 0.67
C LYS A 286 6.35 16.67 1.72
N HIS A 287 5.08 16.51 1.36
CA HIS A 287 3.97 16.72 2.28
C HIS A 287 3.92 15.69 3.41
N PHE A 288 4.50 14.51 3.24
CA PHE A 288 4.56 13.50 4.31
C PHE A 288 5.35 13.96 5.53
N GLU A 289 6.40 14.76 5.32
CA GLU A 289 7.25 15.28 6.38
C GLU A 289 7.17 16.82 6.52
N PHE A 290 6.09 17.44 6.00
CA PHE A 290 5.88 18.89 6.03
C PHE A 290 7.05 19.69 5.44
N GLY A 291 7.66 19.14 4.38
CA GLY A 291 8.87 19.66 3.75
C GLY A 291 8.69 21.05 3.15
N LYS A 292 9.76 21.87 3.22
CA LYS A 292 9.81 23.26 2.73
C LYS A 292 10.83 23.46 1.62
N GLN A 293 11.21 22.40 0.93
CA GLN A 293 12.13 22.45 -0.20
C GLN A 293 11.55 23.33 -1.32
N LYS A 294 12.41 24.00 -2.10
CA LYS A 294 11.98 24.85 -3.23
C LYS A 294 11.51 24.05 -4.43
N HIS A 295 12.00 22.81 -4.54
CA HIS A 295 11.56 21.84 -5.54
C HIS A 295 10.54 20.89 -4.95
N SER A 296 9.75 20.24 -5.79
CA SER A 296 8.92 19.13 -5.39
C SER A 296 9.28 17.87 -6.17
N VAL A 297 9.17 16.72 -5.54
CA VAL A 297 9.29 15.41 -6.20
C VAL A 297 7.94 14.73 -6.16
N ILE A 298 7.42 14.45 -7.34
CA ILE A 298 6.18 13.69 -7.48
C ILE A 298 6.45 12.30 -8.04
N THR A 299 5.61 11.34 -7.66
CA THR A 299 5.58 10.01 -8.26
C THR A 299 4.21 9.75 -8.85
N LYS A 300 4.15 9.38 -10.13
CA LYS A 300 2.95 8.85 -10.81
C LYS A 300 2.96 7.34 -10.72
N GLU A 301 1.87 6.73 -10.22
CA GLU A 301 1.69 5.27 -10.12
C GLU A 301 0.92 4.73 -11.31
N TYR A 302 1.56 3.89 -12.12
CA TYR A 302 0.96 3.23 -13.28
C TYR A 302 0.67 1.76 -12.99
N PRO A 303 -0.59 1.32 -12.94
CA PRO A 303 -0.90 -0.10 -12.78
C PRO A 303 -0.50 -0.89 -14.02
N GLN A 304 0.09 -2.05 -13.80
CA GLN A 304 0.57 -2.92 -14.87
C GLN A 304 0.12 -4.37 -14.68
N ASN A 305 0.01 -5.09 -15.78
CA ASN A 305 -0.04 -6.54 -15.73
C ASN A 305 1.30 -7.09 -15.22
N TRP A 306 1.21 -8.00 -14.28
CA TRP A 306 2.37 -8.67 -13.75
C TRP A 306 2.79 -9.84 -14.64
N ASP A 307 4.07 -10.12 -14.67
CA ASP A 307 4.72 -11.32 -15.18
C ASP A 307 5.95 -11.63 -14.33
N LEU A 308 6.64 -12.74 -14.58
CA LEU A 308 7.78 -13.19 -13.78
C LEU A 308 8.98 -12.21 -13.80
N THR A 309 9.01 -11.26 -14.71
CA THR A 309 10.10 -10.25 -14.82
C THR A 309 9.82 -8.99 -14.01
N LYS A 310 8.60 -8.83 -13.46
CA LYS A 310 8.16 -7.64 -12.74
C LYS A 310 8.00 -7.89 -11.25
N GLU A 311 8.09 -6.82 -10.47
CA GLU A 311 7.77 -6.89 -9.05
C GLU A 311 6.27 -7.17 -8.82
N ALA A 312 5.98 -8.07 -7.89
CA ALA A 312 4.63 -8.40 -7.46
C ALA A 312 4.21 -7.49 -6.31
N PHE A 313 3.22 -6.60 -6.53
CA PHE A 313 2.75 -5.68 -5.48
C PHE A 313 1.45 -6.14 -4.84
N TYR A 314 0.49 -6.61 -5.61
CA TYR A 314 -0.82 -7.01 -5.11
C TYR A 314 -1.18 -8.42 -5.57
N PRO A 315 -1.38 -9.39 -4.64
CA PRO A 315 -1.91 -10.70 -5.01
C PRO A 315 -3.35 -10.55 -5.53
N ILE A 316 -3.70 -11.29 -6.58
CA ILE A 316 -5.06 -11.39 -7.08
C ILE A 316 -5.78 -12.48 -6.30
N ASN A 317 -6.68 -12.09 -5.39
CA ASN A 317 -7.45 -13.03 -4.58
C ASN A 317 -8.70 -13.50 -5.34
N ASN A 318 -8.51 -14.33 -6.36
CA ASN A 318 -9.59 -15.03 -7.06
C ASN A 318 -9.66 -16.50 -6.61
N ASP A 319 -10.71 -17.21 -7.02
CA ASP A 319 -10.91 -18.61 -6.63
C ASP A 319 -9.78 -19.52 -7.14
N GLU A 320 -9.22 -19.23 -8.32
CA GLU A 320 -8.11 -19.99 -8.90
C GLU A 320 -6.84 -19.85 -8.07
N ASN A 321 -6.46 -18.63 -7.69
CA ASN A 321 -5.31 -18.39 -6.82
C ASN A 321 -5.52 -18.94 -5.40
N GLN A 322 -6.76 -18.89 -4.89
CA GLN A 322 -7.08 -19.47 -3.60
C GLN A 322 -6.90 -21.00 -3.61
N MET A 323 -7.35 -21.68 -4.66
CA MET A 323 -7.14 -23.12 -4.82
C MET A 323 -5.67 -23.52 -4.96
N LEU A 324 -4.85 -22.65 -5.60
CA LEU A 324 -3.40 -22.88 -5.69
C LEU A 324 -2.69 -22.63 -4.35
N PHE A 325 -3.23 -21.74 -3.52
CA PHE A 325 -2.66 -21.40 -2.21
C PHE A 325 -2.96 -22.48 -1.16
N GLU A 326 -4.15 -23.09 -1.16
CA GLU A 326 -4.58 -24.18 -0.26
C GLU A 326 -3.89 -25.52 -0.58
#